data_3dc5a28cd7dbd4cd6dbbb8b990d25cc0
#
_entry.id   3dc5a28cd7dbd4cd6dbbb8b990d25cc0
#
_cell.length_a   1.000
_cell.length_b   1.000
_cell.length_c   1.000
_cell.angle_alpha   90.00
_cell.angle_beta   90.00
_cell.angle_gamma   90.00
#
_symmetry.space_group_name_H-M   'P 1'
#
loop_
_entity.id
_entity.type
_entity.pdbx_description
1 polymer ?
#
loop_
_entity_poly.entity_id
_entity_poly.type
_entity_poly.pdbx_seq_one_letter_code
_entity_poly.pdbx_strand_id
1 'polypeptide(L)'
;MPKAFYITTTLPYVNADLHIGHALEFVRADAIARYKRLAGYEVFFNTGTDEHGLKIYRKAKEEGKDPQAYVNDYAKRVMKLKDVLNLSYTNFIRTTDNHHELSAQELWKICAKNGFIYKKNYQIKYCVGCELEKTESELVEGRCPIHPNLEIELIDEENYFFKFSFFSKPLLEYYKKNPDFVVPDFRFNEIKAFVERGLEDFSISRLKSKMPWGVGVPGDPQQVMYVWFDALTNYISALGWPEDMKAFEKFWKNGTPTQYCGKDNLRQQSAIWQAMLMAAKLPQTKQIIINGFINIDGQKISKSLGNVILPSDIVKDYSTDALRYYYLREVNNFEDSDFSMVKFKETYNANLANGLGNLTSRIMKMAETNLPKDRPLEFLKDGPLPEELTSALGKFEINKAMDFIWAQISKLDETIQKEEPFKLVKSDPAKGQKIIKDLVAELYHIAQYLEPFLPETAAKIKVAIKANKTPTPLFLRKD
;
A
#
# COMPACT_ATOMS: atom_id res chain seq x y z
N MET A 1 26.81 6.54 1.97
CA MET A 1 25.62 6.74 1.10
C MET A 1 24.38 6.33 1.89
N PRO A 2 23.24 7.01 1.73
CA PRO A 2 22.01 6.59 2.38
C PRO A 2 21.64 5.16 1.96
N LYS A 3 21.03 4.40 2.88
CA LYS A 3 20.53 3.05 2.58
C LYS A 3 19.38 3.16 1.59
N ALA A 4 19.37 2.31 0.55
CA ALA A 4 18.29 2.27 -0.44
C ALA A 4 17.11 1.42 0.06
N PHE A 5 15.91 1.96 -0.08
CA PHE A 5 14.67 1.28 0.27
C PHE A 5 13.70 1.34 -0.90
N TYR A 6 13.20 0.21 -1.33
CA TYR A 6 12.20 0.10 -2.38
C TYR A 6 10.89 -0.42 -1.80
N ILE A 7 9.81 0.30 -2.01
CA ILE A 7 8.47 -0.14 -1.60
C ILE A 7 7.51 -0.10 -2.78
N THR A 8 6.65 -1.09 -2.87
CA THR A 8 5.61 -1.19 -3.90
C THR A 8 4.26 -1.48 -3.28
N THR A 9 3.19 -1.08 -3.97
CA THR A 9 1.85 -1.64 -3.79
C THR A 9 1.57 -2.69 -4.87
N THR A 10 0.49 -3.47 -4.71
CA THR A 10 -0.11 -4.17 -5.83
C THR A 10 -0.60 -3.16 -6.87
N LEU A 11 -0.56 -3.56 -8.14
CA LEU A 11 -1.18 -2.78 -9.21
C LEU A 11 -2.68 -3.09 -9.25
N PRO A 12 -3.56 -2.11 -9.00
CA PRO A 12 -4.99 -2.34 -9.11
C PRO A 12 -5.38 -2.62 -10.56
N TYR A 13 -6.30 -3.55 -10.72
CA TYR A 13 -6.87 -3.92 -11.98
C TYR A 13 -7.86 -2.84 -12.46
N VAL A 14 -7.68 -2.33 -13.69
CA VAL A 14 -8.41 -1.15 -14.20
C VAL A 14 -9.81 -1.50 -14.75
N ASN A 15 -10.63 -2.12 -13.96
CA ASN A 15 -11.99 -2.53 -14.32
C ASN A 15 -13.10 -1.81 -13.53
N ALA A 16 -12.72 -0.99 -12.55
CA ALA A 16 -13.62 -0.22 -11.69
C ALA A 16 -12.88 0.91 -11.00
N ASP A 17 -13.62 1.92 -10.50
CA ASP A 17 -13.05 2.95 -9.64
C ASP A 17 -12.60 2.34 -8.32
N LEU A 18 -11.49 2.85 -7.78
CA LEU A 18 -10.91 2.37 -6.54
C LEU A 18 -11.71 2.89 -5.34
N HIS A 19 -12.11 1.96 -4.49
CA HIS A 19 -12.84 2.25 -3.26
C HIS A 19 -11.92 2.30 -2.03
N ILE A 20 -12.48 2.62 -0.86
CA ILE A 20 -11.74 2.77 0.40
C ILE A 20 -10.87 1.55 0.74
N GLY A 21 -11.27 0.34 0.37
CA GLY A 21 -10.47 -0.88 0.61
C GLY A 21 -9.16 -0.91 -0.19
N HIS A 22 -9.14 -0.41 -1.44
CA HIS A 22 -7.92 -0.27 -2.22
C HIS A 22 -7.02 0.84 -1.67
N ALA A 23 -7.62 1.97 -1.27
CA ALA A 23 -6.89 3.13 -0.77
C ALA A 23 -6.09 2.84 0.52
N LEU A 24 -6.52 1.87 1.33
CA LEU A 24 -5.83 1.43 2.54
C LEU A 24 -4.38 1.02 2.26
N GLU A 25 -4.17 0.17 1.25
CA GLU A 25 -2.85 -0.32 0.87
C GLU A 25 -1.92 0.82 0.45
N PHE A 26 -2.42 1.73 -0.40
CA PHE A 26 -1.65 2.90 -0.84
C PHE A 26 -1.22 3.79 0.32
N VAL A 27 -2.13 4.09 1.24
CA VAL A 27 -1.86 4.97 2.39
C VAL A 27 -0.86 4.33 3.36
N ARG A 28 -0.96 3.01 3.59
CA ARG A 28 -0.01 2.29 4.44
C ARG A 28 1.39 2.23 3.85
N ALA A 29 1.48 1.90 2.56
CA ALA A 29 2.77 1.91 1.86
C ALA A 29 3.39 3.32 1.85
N ASP A 30 2.57 4.37 1.67
CA ASP A 30 3.00 5.76 1.72
C ASP A 30 3.53 6.16 3.11
N ALA A 31 2.83 5.76 4.17
CA ALA A 31 3.29 6.04 5.54
C ALA A 31 4.67 5.42 5.82
N ILE A 32 4.89 4.17 5.39
CA ILE A 32 6.20 3.52 5.50
C ILE A 32 7.24 4.22 4.61
N ALA A 33 6.91 4.60 3.38
CA ALA A 33 7.82 5.33 2.49
C ALA A 33 8.27 6.67 3.10
N ARG A 34 7.31 7.44 3.66
CA ARG A 34 7.60 8.71 4.35
C ARG A 34 8.45 8.50 5.60
N TYR A 35 8.12 7.50 6.42
CA TYR A 35 8.95 7.13 7.58
C TYR A 35 10.38 6.79 7.17
N LYS A 36 10.58 5.97 6.15
CA LYS A 36 11.93 5.63 5.68
C LYS A 36 12.72 6.85 5.20
N ARG A 37 12.06 7.81 4.51
CA ARG A 37 12.71 9.09 4.14
C ARG A 37 13.09 9.90 5.38
N LEU A 38 12.19 10.01 6.35
CA LEU A 38 12.45 10.70 7.62
C LEU A 38 13.62 10.05 8.40
N ALA A 39 13.76 8.72 8.31
CA ALA A 39 14.85 7.94 8.86
C ALA A 39 16.15 7.98 8.00
N GLY A 40 16.21 8.83 6.97
CA GLY A 40 17.42 9.05 6.16
C GLY A 40 17.67 8.02 5.05
N TYR A 41 16.68 7.19 4.70
CA TYR A 41 16.80 6.29 3.55
C TYR A 41 16.53 7.04 2.23
N GLU A 42 17.17 6.61 1.17
CA GLU A 42 16.74 6.95 -0.18
C GLU A 42 15.64 5.97 -0.60
N VAL A 43 14.44 6.49 -0.88
CA VAL A 43 13.25 5.68 -1.10
C VAL A 43 12.76 5.78 -2.53
N PHE A 44 12.63 4.64 -3.20
CA PHE A 44 11.87 4.49 -4.43
C PHE A 44 10.52 3.87 -4.08
N PHE A 45 9.43 4.59 -4.33
CA PHE A 45 8.08 4.12 -4.08
C PHE A 45 7.35 3.97 -5.42
N ASN A 46 7.07 2.72 -5.80
CA ASN A 46 6.37 2.38 -7.03
C ASN A 46 4.92 1.98 -6.74
N THR A 47 4.03 2.46 -7.57
CA THR A 47 2.66 1.99 -7.73
C THR A 47 2.30 2.03 -9.22
N GLY A 48 1.06 1.71 -9.60
CA GLY A 48 0.67 1.74 -11.01
C GLY A 48 -0.66 1.10 -11.26
N THR A 49 -0.83 0.56 -12.48
CA THR A 49 -2.06 -0.10 -12.93
C THR A 49 -1.76 -1.40 -13.68
N ASP A 50 -2.56 -2.43 -13.39
CA ASP A 50 -2.61 -3.67 -14.16
C ASP A 50 -3.71 -3.55 -15.23
N GLU A 51 -3.30 -3.58 -16.50
CA GLU A 51 -4.10 -3.12 -17.63
C GLU A 51 -4.39 -4.19 -18.69
N HIS A 52 -3.88 -5.41 -18.54
CA HIS A 52 -4.09 -6.49 -19.48
C HIS A 52 -5.12 -7.51 -18.99
N GLY A 53 -5.60 -8.36 -19.88
CA GLY A 53 -6.46 -9.50 -19.58
C GLY A 53 -7.87 -9.44 -20.16
N LEU A 54 -8.53 -10.60 -20.10
CA LEU A 54 -9.82 -10.82 -20.76
C LEU A 54 -10.94 -9.96 -20.19
N LYS A 55 -10.92 -9.71 -18.87
CA LYS A 55 -11.95 -8.92 -18.20
C LYS A 55 -11.92 -7.45 -18.63
N ILE A 56 -10.73 -6.87 -18.76
CA ILE A 56 -10.55 -5.50 -19.28
C ILE A 56 -11.00 -5.44 -20.73
N TYR A 57 -10.56 -6.39 -21.55
CA TYR A 57 -10.97 -6.46 -22.95
C TYR A 57 -12.49 -6.50 -23.10
N ARG A 58 -13.17 -7.37 -22.33
CA ARG A 58 -14.64 -7.48 -22.33
C ARG A 58 -15.30 -6.17 -21.89
N LYS A 59 -14.81 -5.54 -20.82
CA LYS A 59 -15.33 -4.26 -20.35
C LYS A 59 -15.16 -3.13 -21.35
N ALA A 60 -14.01 -3.03 -22.00
CA ALA A 60 -13.79 -2.06 -23.06
C ALA A 60 -14.80 -2.26 -24.23
N LYS A 61 -15.02 -3.52 -24.62
CA LYS A 61 -16.01 -3.87 -25.67
C LYS A 61 -17.45 -3.55 -25.25
N GLU A 62 -17.84 -3.85 -24.01
CA GLU A 62 -19.15 -3.52 -23.46
C GLU A 62 -19.40 -1.99 -23.49
N GLU A 63 -18.35 -1.18 -23.26
CA GLU A 63 -18.41 0.29 -23.35
C GLU A 63 -18.22 0.84 -24.77
N GLY A 64 -18.03 0.00 -25.78
CA GLY A 64 -17.78 0.40 -27.16
C GLY A 64 -16.44 1.12 -27.37
N LYS A 65 -15.47 0.89 -26.46
CA LYS A 65 -14.16 1.55 -26.47
C LYS A 65 -13.07 0.62 -27.01
N ASP A 66 -12.04 1.24 -27.58
CA ASP A 66 -10.75 0.59 -27.78
C ASP A 66 -10.12 0.24 -26.41
N PRO A 67 -9.54 -0.97 -26.21
CA PRO A 67 -8.94 -1.36 -24.93
C PRO A 67 -7.88 -0.39 -24.41
N GLN A 68 -7.02 0.16 -25.28
CA GLN A 68 -6.00 1.12 -24.86
C GLN A 68 -6.63 2.44 -24.39
N ALA A 69 -7.66 2.92 -25.08
CA ALA A 69 -8.39 4.12 -24.68
C ALA A 69 -9.10 3.90 -23.34
N TYR A 70 -9.69 2.72 -23.13
CA TYR A 70 -10.35 2.34 -21.90
C TYR A 70 -9.38 2.35 -20.71
N VAL A 71 -8.22 1.67 -20.81
CA VAL A 71 -7.25 1.62 -19.70
C VAL A 71 -6.60 2.98 -19.46
N ASN A 72 -6.42 3.81 -20.50
CA ASN A 72 -5.92 5.18 -20.34
C ASN A 72 -6.85 6.04 -19.46
N ASP A 73 -8.17 5.90 -19.60
CA ASP A 73 -9.15 6.62 -18.79
C ASP A 73 -9.07 6.18 -17.32
N TYR A 74 -8.98 4.86 -17.07
CA TYR A 74 -8.90 4.34 -15.71
C TYR A 74 -7.55 4.67 -15.06
N ALA A 75 -6.43 4.55 -15.75
CA ALA A 75 -5.12 4.92 -15.24
C ALA A 75 -5.10 6.39 -14.75
N LYS A 76 -5.71 7.32 -15.51
CA LYS A 76 -5.87 8.72 -15.09
C LYS A 76 -6.66 8.86 -13.77
N ARG A 77 -7.70 8.03 -13.58
CA ARG A 77 -8.49 8.04 -12.31
C ARG A 77 -7.66 7.54 -11.15
N VAL A 78 -6.87 6.48 -11.34
CA VAL A 78 -5.95 5.97 -10.32
C VAL A 78 -4.88 7.01 -9.98
N MET A 79 -4.30 7.66 -10.98
CA MET A 79 -3.31 8.74 -10.76
C MET A 79 -3.86 9.90 -9.90
N LYS A 80 -5.14 10.25 -10.04
CA LYS A 80 -5.78 11.29 -9.21
C LYS A 80 -5.80 10.97 -7.71
N LEU A 81 -5.71 9.69 -7.34
CA LEU A 81 -5.60 9.32 -5.93
C LEU A 81 -4.32 9.83 -5.28
N LYS A 82 -3.29 10.19 -6.06
CA LYS A 82 -2.09 10.85 -5.54
C LYS A 82 -2.45 12.11 -4.76
N ASP A 83 -3.27 12.94 -5.35
CA ASP A 83 -3.67 14.22 -4.75
C ASP A 83 -4.72 14.00 -3.65
N VAL A 84 -5.73 13.16 -3.92
CA VAL A 84 -6.82 12.86 -2.96
C VAL A 84 -6.27 12.29 -1.65
N LEU A 85 -5.27 11.42 -1.71
CA LEU A 85 -4.70 10.73 -0.55
C LEU A 85 -3.35 11.31 -0.11
N ASN A 86 -2.86 12.36 -0.77
CA ASN A 86 -1.52 12.93 -0.55
C ASN A 86 -0.44 11.84 -0.57
N LEU A 87 -0.39 11.05 -1.66
CA LEU A 87 0.58 9.97 -1.80
C LEU A 87 1.91 10.50 -2.33
N SER A 88 3.01 9.96 -1.80
CA SER A 88 4.38 10.39 -2.13
C SER A 88 5.11 9.41 -3.04
N TYR A 89 4.40 8.60 -3.83
CA TYR A 89 5.06 7.69 -4.76
C TYR A 89 5.92 8.44 -5.78
N THR A 90 7.06 7.85 -6.11
CA THR A 90 8.05 8.44 -7.02
C THR A 90 7.94 7.90 -8.44
N ASN A 91 7.26 6.78 -8.60
CA ASN A 91 7.04 6.14 -9.89
C ASN A 91 5.60 5.61 -10.00
N PHE A 92 5.05 5.67 -11.21
CA PHE A 92 3.76 5.10 -11.57
C PHE A 92 3.94 4.28 -12.85
N ILE A 93 3.91 2.95 -12.72
CA ILE A 93 4.09 2.00 -13.82
C ILE A 93 2.74 1.56 -14.38
N ARG A 94 2.65 1.42 -15.69
CA ARG A 94 1.50 0.81 -16.36
C ARG A 94 1.96 -0.48 -17.05
N THR A 95 1.18 -1.54 -16.97
CA THR A 95 1.57 -2.77 -17.66
C THR A 95 1.51 -2.65 -19.18
N THR A 96 0.84 -1.61 -19.70
CA THR A 96 0.85 -1.21 -21.13
C THR A 96 2.00 -0.27 -21.50
N ASP A 97 2.90 0.08 -20.58
CA ASP A 97 4.10 0.82 -20.93
C ASP A 97 5.06 -0.07 -21.75
N ASN A 98 5.56 0.44 -22.86
CA ASN A 98 6.40 -0.34 -23.79
C ASN A 98 7.61 -1.00 -23.10
N HIS A 99 8.30 -0.29 -22.19
CA HIS A 99 9.44 -0.86 -21.47
C HIS A 99 9.01 -1.97 -20.51
N HIS A 100 7.79 -1.92 -19.95
CA HIS A 100 7.27 -3.01 -19.13
C HIS A 100 6.97 -4.25 -19.97
N GLU A 101 6.31 -4.11 -21.12
CA GLU A 101 6.05 -5.20 -22.05
C GLU A 101 7.36 -5.88 -22.50
N LEU A 102 8.38 -5.08 -22.85
CA LEU A 102 9.72 -5.60 -23.21
C LEU A 102 10.37 -6.34 -22.03
N SER A 103 10.20 -5.82 -20.80
CA SER A 103 10.71 -6.48 -19.58
C SER A 103 10.01 -7.82 -19.34
N ALA A 104 8.69 -7.88 -19.47
CA ALA A 104 7.94 -9.12 -19.34
C ALA A 104 8.37 -10.16 -20.38
N GLN A 105 8.58 -9.72 -21.62
CA GLN A 105 9.10 -10.58 -22.69
C GLN A 105 10.53 -11.08 -22.41
N GLU A 106 11.38 -10.25 -21.84
CA GLU A 106 12.74 -10.66 -21.49
C GLU A 106 12.74 -11.66 -20.32
N LEU A 107 11.93 -11.43 -19.29
CA LEU A 107 11.77 -12.38 -18.18
C LEU A 107 11.28 -13.74 -18.69
N TRP A 108 10.30 -13.74 -19.61
CA TRP A 108 9.83 -14.96 -20.28
C TRP A 108 10.96 -15.69 -20.99
N LYS A 109 11.74 -15.00 -21.85
CA LYS A 109 12.85 -15.61 -22.59
C LYS A 109 13.88 -16.23 -21.65
N ILE A 110 14.24 -15.56 -20.55
CA ILE A 110 15.17 -16.09 -19.56
C ILE A 110 14.63 -17.34 -18.89
N CYS A 111 13.35 -17.33 -18.44
CA CYS A 111 12.71 -18.49 -17.83
C CYS A 111 12.60 -19.68 -18.80
N ALA A 112 12.26 -19.40 -20.06
CA ALA A 112 12.20 -20.42 -21.12
C ALA A 112 13.59 -21.01 -21.43
N LYS A 113 14.62 -20.17 -21.58
CA LYS A 113 16.01 -20.59 -21.79
C LYS A 113 16.52 -21.46 -20.63
N ASN A 114 16.12 -21.16 -19.41
CA ASN A 114 16.48 -21.95 -18.23
C ASN A 114 15.65 -23.24 -18.07
N GLY A 115 14.72 -23.53 -18.99
CA GLY A 115 13.95 -24.79 -19.06
C GLY A 115 12.72 -24.82 -18.13
N PHE A 116 12.26 -23.66 -17.65
CA PHE A 116 11.10 -23.55 -16.74
C PHE A 116 9.77 -23.21 -17.43
N ILE A 117 9.79 -23.06 -18.76
CA ILE A 117 8.57 -22.87 -19.57
C ILE A 117 8.49 -23.97 -20.62
N TYR A 118 7.30 -24.59 -20.78
CA TYR A 118 7.03 -25.64 -21.77
C TYR A 118 5.61 -25.52 -22.29
N LYS A 119 5.33 -26.11 -23.44
CA LYS A 119 4.01 -26.12 -24.10
C LYS A 119 3.25 -27.42 -23.82
N LYS A 120 1.95 -27.35 -23.62
CA LYS A 120 1.09 -28.49 -23.32
C LYS A 120 -0.34 -28.25 -23.80
N ASN A 121 -0.98 -29.25 -24.36
CA ASN A 121 -2.43 -29.27 -24.58
C ASN A 121 -3.14 -29.47 -23.26
N TYR A 122 -4.10 -28.58 -22.96
CA TYR A 122 -4.74 -28.54 -21.65
C TYR A 122 -6.15 -27.95 -21.73
N GLN A 123 -7.07 -28.53 -20.95
CA GLN A 123 -8.39 -27.98 -20.73
C GLN A 123 -8.37 -27.10 -19.47
N ILE A 124 -8.60 -25.83 -19.65
CA ILE A 124 -8.58 -24.84 -18.55
C ILE A 124 -9.99 -24.69 -17.96
N LYS A 125 -10.10 -24.80 -16.64
CA LYS A 125 -11.26 -24.34 -15.86
C LYS A 125 -11.01 -22.89 -15.45
N TYR A 126 -11.57 -21.94 -16.19
CA TYR A 126 -11.26 -20.53 -16.03
C TYR A 126 -12.41 -19.77 -15.34
N CYS A 127 -12.08 -19.10 -14.23
CA CYS A 127 -13.00 -18.18 -13.59
C CYS A 127 -12.77 -16.76 -14.10
N VAL A 128 -13.68 -16.21 -14.89
CA VAL A 128 -13.57 -14.85 -15.45
C VAL A 128 -13.52 -13.77 -14.36
N GLY A 129 -14.18 -13.99 -13.22
CA GLY A 129 -14.18 -13.04 -12.11
C GLY A 129 -12.86 -12.95 -11.35
N CYS A 130 -12.16 -14.09 -11.17
CA CYS A 130 -10.82 -14.12 -10.57
C CYS A 130 -9.71 -13.84 -11.58
N GLU A 131 -10.00 -14.04 -12.87
CA GLU A 131 -9.00 -14.17 -13.96
C GLU A 131 -7.94 -15.22 -13.66
N LEU A 132 -8.36 -16.29 -13.00
CA LEU A 132 -7.52 -17.40 -12.59
C LEU A 132 -8.07 -18.70 -13.15
N GLU A 133 -7.14 -19.53 -13.60
CA GLU A 133 -7.39 -20.95 -13.70
C GLU A 133 -7.72 -21.50 -12.31
N LYS A 134 -8.69 -22.40 -12.25
CA LYS A 134 -9.13 -23.08 -11.03
C LYS A 134 -8.85 -24.56 -11.16
N THR A 135 -8.17 -25.10 -10.17
CA THR A 135 -8.08 -26.55 -10.00
C THR A 135 -9.40 -27.10 -9.46
N GLU A 136 -9.63 -28.39 -9.60
CA GLU A 136 -10.84 -29.04 -9.06
C GLU A 136 -11.02 -28.79 -7.57
N SER A 137 -9.92 -28.80 -6.82
CA SER A 137 -9.89 -28.59 -5.37
C SER A 137 -10.19 -27.13 -4.93
N GLU A 138 -10.09 -26.19 -5.87
CA GLU A 138 -10.41 -24.77 -5.62
C GLU A 138 -11.86 -24.40 -5.95
N LEU A 139 -12.61 -25.34 -6.53
CA LEU A 139 -14.02 -25.16 -6.85
C LEU A 139 -14.91 -25.78 -5.75
N VAL A 140 -16.02 -25.12 -5.46
CA VAL A 140 -17.09 -25.61 -4.60
C VAL A 140 -18.31 -25.86 -5.49
N GLU A 141 -18.77 -27.11 -5.55
CA GLU A 141 -19.86 -27.52 -6.45
C GLU A 141 -19.65 -27.10 -7.91
N GLY A 142 -18.39 -27.21 -8.40
CA GLY A 142 -18.01 -26.82 -9.75
C GLY A 142 -17.95 -25.32 -10.03
N ARG A 143 -18.09 -24.46 -8.99
CA ARG A 143 -18.11 -23.01 -9.10
C ARG A 143 -16.97 -22.37 -8.30
N CYS A 144 -16.56 -21.18 -8.71
CA CYS A 144 -15.58 -20.40 -7.96
C CYS A 144 -16.20 -19.86 -6.67
N PRO A 145 -15.65 -20.15 -5.48
CA PRO A 145 -16.23 -19.68 -4.21
C PRO A 145 -16.21 -18.15 -4.04
N ILE A 146 -15.31 -17.47 -4.77
CA ILE A 146 -15.23 -15.99 -4.75
C ILE A 146 -16.27 -15.38 -5.72
N HIS A 147 -16.61 -16.10 -6.79
CA HIS A 147 -17.56 -15.66 -7.82
C HIS A 147 -18.61 -16.75 -8.10
N PRO A 148 -19.45 -17.09 -7.11
CA PRO A 148 -20.37 -18.22 -7.22
C PRO A 148 -21.47 -18.05 -8.28
N ASN A 149 -21.71 -16.81 -8.69
CA ASN A 149 -22.69 -16.45 -9.72
C ASN A 149 -22.15 -16.52 -11.16
N LEU A 150 -20.83 -16.77 -11.32
CA LEU A 150 -20.21 -16.94 -12.63
C LEU A 150 -19.95 -18.41 -12.90
N GLU A 151 -20.29 -18.85 -14.12
CA GLU A 151 -19.93 -20.20 -14.57
C GLU A 151 -18.44 -20.30 -14.86
N ILE A 152 -17.88 -21.50 -14.64
CA ILE A 152 -16.51 -21.83 -15.03
C ILE A 152 -16.49 -22.09 -16.53
N GLU A 153 -15.65 -21.33 -17.22
CA GLU A 153 -15.42 -21.56 -18.65
C GLU A 153 -14.40 -22.70 -18.84
N LEU A 154 -14.77 -23.72 -19.66
CA LEU A 154 -13.86 -24.78 -20.09
C LEU A 154 -13.22 -24.37 -21.42
N ILE A 155 -11.90 -24.25 -21.43
CA ILE A 155 -11.15 -23.76 -22.57
C ILE A 155 -10.11 -24.82 -22.98
N ASP A 156 -10.31 -25.48 -24.10
CA ASP A 156 -9.34 -26.42 -24.69
C ASP A 156 -8.36 -25.64 -25.56
N GLU A 157 -7.08 -25.66 -25.19
CA GLU A 157 -6.04 -25.01 -25.96
C GLU A 157 -4.64 -25.54 -25.67
N GLU A 158 -3.70 -25.30 -26.59
CA GLU A 158 -2.29 -25.50 -26.35
C GLU A 158 -1.71 -24.24 -25.71
N ASN A 159 -1.31 -24.33 -24.45
CA ASN A 159 -0.74 -23.22 -23.70
C ASN A 159 0.68 -23.46 -23.25
N TYR A 160 1.39 -22.37 -22.94
CA TYR A 160 2.64 -22.44 -22.21
C TYR A 160 2.39 -22.56 -20.72
N PHE A 161 3.18 -23.41 -20.07
CA PHE A 161 3.14 -23.69 -18.65
C PHE A 161 4.45 -23.28 -17.97
N PHE A 162 4.35 -22.79 -16.75
CA PHE A 162 5.48 -22.53 -15.87
C PHE A 162 5.67 -23.74 -14.94
N LYS A 163 6.90 -24.28 -14.88
CA LYS A 163 7.26 -25.40 -13.99
C LYS A 163 7.30 -24.99 -12.54
N PHE A 164 6.17 -24.57 -12.01
CA PHE A 164 6.05 -24.06 -10.64
C PHE A 164 6.28 -25.18 -9.61
N SER A 165 5.89 -26.41 -9.92
CA SER A 165 6.11 -27.59 -9.07
C SER A 165 7.58 -27.79 -8.68
N PHE A 166 8.51 -27.44 -9.58
CA PHE A 166 9.94 -27.50 -9.31
C PHE A 166 10.37 -26.64 -8.12
N PHE A 167 9.68 -25.54 -7.88
CA PHE A 167 10.09 -24.54 -6.90
C PHE A 167 9.60 -24.82 -5.46
N SER A 168 8.88 -25.90 -5.19
CA SER A 168 8.43 -26.24 -3.83
C SER A 168 9.61 -26.28 -2.84
N LYS A 169 10.64 -27.08 -3.13
CA LYS A 169 11.83 -27.19 -2.28
C LYS A 169 12.66 -25.89 -2.21
N PRO A 170 13.01 -25.22 -3.33
CA PRO A 170 13.71 -23.95 -3.31
C PRO A 170 13.00 -22.85 -2.49
N LEU A 171 11.67 -22.73 -2.58
CA LEU A 171 10.90 -21.78 -1.82
C LEU A 171 10.94 -22.07 -0.32
N LEU A 172 10.76 -23.33 0.09
CA LEU A 172 10.86 -23.72 1.51
C LEU A 172 12.25 -23.46 2.09
N GLU A 173 13.30 -23.70 1.31
CA GLU A 173 14.68 -23.37 1.72
C GLU A 173 14.86 -21.85 1.85
N TYR A 174 14.29 -21.06 0.93
CA TYR A 174 14.30 -19.62 1.00
C TYR A 174 13.57 -19.10 2.24
N TYR A 175 12.36 -19.61 2.51
CA TYR A 175 11.57 -19.25 3.68
C TYR A 175 12.30 -19.58 5.00
N LYS A 176 12.95 -20.73 5.07
CA LYS A 176 13.74 -21.12 6.25
C LYS A 176 14.91 -20.18 6.53
N LYS A 177 15.54 -19.64 5.48
CA LYS A 177 16.67 -18.70 5.61
C LYS A 177 16.22 -17.25 5.89
N ASN A 178 14.95 -16.94 5.65
CA ASN A 178 14.40 -15.59 5.75
C ASN A 178 13.10 -15.62 6.60
N PRO A 179 13.19 -15.76 7.93
CA PRO A 179 12.03 -15.93 8.80
C PRO A 179 11.09 -14.73 8.82
N ASP A 180 11.58 -13.53 8.49
CA ASP A 180 10.81 -12.29 8.45
C ASP A 180 10.35 -11.93 7.02
N PHE A 181 10.41 -12.89 6.08
CA PHE A 181 10.11 -12.65 4.66
C PHE A 181 8.66 -12.19 4.44
N VAL A 182 7.69 -12.80 5.13
CA VAL A 182 6.28 -12.42 5.05
C VAL A 182 5.81 -11.95 6.43
N VAL A 183 5.19 -10.78 6.47
CA VAL A 183 4.60 -10.18 7.68
C VAL A 183 3.09 -10.07 7.47
N PRO A 184 2.27 -10.51 8.43
CA PRO A 184 2.60 -11.12 9.72
C PRO A 184 2.88 -12.62 9.65
N ASP A 185 3.35 -13.18 10.77
CA ASP A 185 3.75 -14.59 10.89
C ASP A 185 2.66 -15.59 10.52
N PHE A 186 1.38 -15.32 10.84
CA PHE A 186 0.30 -16.23 10.48
C PHE A 186 0.10 -16.32 8.96
N ARG A 187 0.34 -15.23 8.21
CA ARG A 187 0.36 -15.25 6.75
C ARG A 187 1.59 -15.98 6.20
N PHE A 188 2.71 -15.86 6.90
CA PHE A 188 3.88 -16.63 6.54
C PHE A 188 3.66 -18.14 6.74
N ASN A 189 3.01 -18.54 7.82
CA ASN A 189 2.64 -19.94 8.06
C ASN A 189 1.62 -20.45 7.01
N GLU A 190 0.67 -19.61 6.59
CA GLU A 190 -0.29 -19.93 5.53
C GLU A 190 0.42 -20.26 4.21
N ILE A 191 1.36 -19.43 3.77
CA ILE A 191 2.07 -19.67 2.50
C ILE A 191 3.05 -20.84 2.60
N LYS A 192 3.69 -21.08 3.75
CA LYS A 192 4.52 -22.27 4.00
C LYS A 192 3.70 -23.54 3.83
N ALA A 193 2.55 -23.61 4.52
CA ALA A 193 1.65 -24.75 4.43
C ALA A 193 1.12 -24.97 2.99
N PHE A 194 0.89 -23.88 2.23
CA PHE A 194 0.52 -23.97 0.83
C PHE A 194 1.64 -24.64 0.00
N VAL A 195 2.89 -24.21 0.17
CA VAL A 195 4.03 -24.75 -0.59
C VAL A 195 4.37 -26.19 -0.17
N GLU A 196 4.23 -26.53 1.13
CA GLU A 196 4.48 -27.86 1.69
C GLU A 196 3.51 -28.93 1.13
N ARG A 197 2.28 -28.56 0.78
CA ARG A 197 1.31 -29.49 0.14
C ARG A 197 1.73 -29.90 -1.27
N GLY A 198 2.73 -29.24 -1.84
CA GLY A 198 3.18 -29.41 -3.21
C GLY A 198 2.59 -28.34 -4.13
N LEU A 199 3.41 -27.89 -5.07
CA LEU A 199 3.03 -26.92 -6.09
C LEU A 199 2.73 -27.63 -7.39
N GLU A 200 1.79 -27.11 -8.16
CA GLU A 200 1.44 -27.62 -9.49
C GLU A 200 1.84 -26.60 -10.56
N ASP A 201 2.24 -27.11 -11.72
CA ASP A 201 2.53 -26.30 -12.88
C ASP A 201 1.23 -25.63 -13.36
N PHE A 202 1.30 -24.37 -13.76
CA PHE A 202 0.13 -23.62 -14.22
C PHE A 202 0.36 -22.94 -15.56
N SER A 203 -0.72 -22.71 -16.27
CA SER A 203 -0.70 -22.06 -17.58
C SER A 203 -0.38 -20.57 -17.46
N ILE A 204 0.59 -20.11 -18.26
CA ILE A 204 1.08 -18.73 -18.30
C ILE A 204 0.84 -18.04 -19.65
N SER A 205 0.07 -18.65 -20.53
CA SER A 205 -0.35 -18.03 -21.80
C SER A 205 -1.80 -18.35 -22.15
N ARG A 206 -2.30 -17.61 -23.12
CA ARG A 206 -3.62 -17.83 -23.73
C ARG A 206 -3.53 -17.60 -25.23
N LEU A 207 -4.38 -18.31 -25.99
CA LEU A 207 -4.53 -18.03 -27.43
C LEU A 207 -4.97 -16.59 -27.64
N LYS A 208 -4.27 -15.86 -28.50
CA LYS A 208 -4.60 -14.49 -28.87
C LYS A 208 -5.99 -14.35 -29.47
N SER A 209 -6.50 -15.37 -30.12
CA SER A 209 -7.88 -15.41 -30.64
C SER A 209 -8.94 -15.38 -29.54
N LYS A 210 -8.63 -15.90 -28.33
CA LYS A 210 -9.53 -15.93 -27.16
C LYS A 210 -9.27 -14.75 -26.21
N MET A 211 -8.03 -14.30 -26.09
CA MET A 211 -7.61 -13.16 -25.28
C MET A 211 -6.73 -12.21 -26.10
N PRO A 212 -7.32 -11.31 -26.90
CA PRO A 212 -6.56 -10.47 -27.82
C PRO A 212 -5.85 -9.28 -27.17
N TRP A 213 -5.95 -9.10 -25.83
CA TRP A 213 -5.40 -7.99 -25.07
C TRP A 213 -4.45 -8.50 -23.99
N GLY A 214 -3.14 -8.38 -24.23
CA GLY A 214 -2.06 -8.84 -23.36
C GLY A 214 -0.71 -8.76 -24.05
N VAL A 215 0.37 -8.96 -23.30
CA VAL A 215 1.74 -8.98 -23.83
C VAL A 215 1.95 -10.21 -24.72
N GLY A 216 2.46 -10.00 -25.94
CA GLY A 216 2.75 -11.11 -26.88
C GLY A 216 3.84 -12.04 -26.35
N VAL A 217 3.63 -13.38 -26.52
CA VAL A 217 4.63 -14.37 -26.18
C VAL A 217 5.82 -14.29 -27.18
N PRO A 218 7.06 -14.19 -26.72
CA PRO A 218 8.22 -14.15 -27.62
C PRO A 218 8.33 -15.39 -28.52
N GLY A 219 8.37 -15.17 -29.83
CA GLY A 219 8.49 -16.25 -30.81
C GLY A 219 7.18 -16.99 -31.13
N ASP A 220 6.04 -16.61 -30.52
CA ASP A 220 4.74 -17.21 -30.81
C ASP A 220 3.64 -16.14 -30.94
N PRO A 221 3.39 -15.63 -32.16
CA PRO A 221 2.41 -14.57 -32.40
C PRO A 221 0.95 -14.99 -32.14
N GLN A 222 0.69 -16.29 -31.96
CA GLN A 222 -0.65 -16.83 -31.68
C GLN A 222 -0.99 -16.81 -30.17
N GLN A 223 -0.01 -16.49 -29.31
CA GLN A 223 -0.15 -16.54 -27.87
C GLN A 223 0.11 -15.16 -27.23
N VAL A 224 -0.60 -14.88 -26.17
CA VAL A 224 -0.33 -13.75 -25.26
C VAL A 224 -0.05 -14.28 -23.86
N MET A 225 0.77 -13.55 -23.10
CA MET A 225 1.07 -13.89 -21.71
C MET A 225 -0.19 -13.82 -20.85
N TYR A 226 -0.27 -14.74 -19.91
CA TYR A 226 -1.26 -14.67 -18.84
C TYR A 226 -0.93 -13.50 -17.90
N VAL A 227 -1.96 -12.77 -17.47
CA VAL A 227 -1.84 -11.49 -16.77
C VAL A 227 -0.89 -11.50 -15.56
N TRP A 228 -0.85 -12.58 -14.79
CA TRP A 228 0.04 -12.66 -13.63
C TRP A 228 1.53 -12.74 -14.00
N PHE A 229 1.88 -13.44 -15.08
CA PHE A 229 3.27 -13.52 -15.53
C PHE A 229 3.76 -12.16 -16.05
N ASP A 230 2.88 -11.43 -16.70
CA ASP A 230 3.08 -10.06 -17.15
C ASP A 230 3.13 -9.09 -15.94
N ALA A 231 2.02 -8.98 -15.19
CA ALA A 231 1.85 -7.97 -14.16
C ALA A 231 2.91 -8.04 -13.06
N LEU A 232 3.31 -9.24 -12.59
CA LEU A 232 4.32 -9.39 -11.52
C LEU A 232 5.70 -8.84 -11.93
N THR A 233 6.00 -8.77 -13.22
CA THR A 233 7.25 -8.19 -13.71
C THR A 233 7.37 -6.70 -13.41
N ASN A 234 6.25 -6.00 -13.11
CA ASN A 234 6.27 -4.57 -12.77
C ASN A 234 7.26 -4.21 -11.66
N TYR A 235 7.46 -5.11 -10.71
CA TYR A 235 8.32 -4.86 -9.56
C TYR A 235 9.79 -4.61 -9.93
N ILE A 236 10.24 -5.15 -11.03
CA ILE A 236 11.61 -4.93 -11.53
C ILE A 236 11.64 -4.02 -12.76
N SER A 237 10.63 -4.07 -13.63
CA SER A 237 10.57 -3.16 -14.78
C SER A 237 10.45 -1.70 -14.36
N ALA A 238 9.73 -1.41 -13.27
CA ALA A 238 9.67 -0.06 -12.67
C ALA A 238 11.04 0.50 -12.27
N LEU A 239 12.04 -0.37 -12.09
CA LEU A 239 13.44 -0.02 -11.79
C LEU A 239 14.34 -0.03 -13.03
N GLY A 240 13.76 -0.08 -14.23
CA GLY A 240 14.47 -0.04 -15.51
C GLY A 240 15.03 -1.37 -16.00
N TRP A 241 14.83 -2.48 -15.24
CA TRP A 241 15.25 -3.81 -15.68
C TRP A 241 14.52 -4.22 -16.99
N PRO A 242 15.19 -4.82 -17.96
CA PRO A 242 16.62 -5.18 -18.01
C PRO A 242 17.52 -4.12 -18.69
N GLU A 243 16.98 -3.01 -19.21
CA GLU A 243 17.70 -2.07 -20.07
C GLU A 243 18.56 -1.08 -19.26
N ASP A 244 17.99 -0.43 -18.24
CA ASP A 244 18.71 0.46 -17.32
C ASP A 244 18.81 -0.17 -15.92
N MET A 245 19.92 -0.82 -15.67
CA MET A 245 20.16 -1.56 -14.43
C MET A 245 20.46 -0.69 -13.20
N LYS A 246 20.63 0.63 -13.32
CA LYS A 246 21.10 1.48 -12.21
C LYS A 246 20.17 1.47 -11.02
N ALA A 247 18.86 1.69 -11.25
CA ALA A 247 17.87 1.66 -10.16
C ALA A 247 17.63 0.23 -9.67
N PHE A 248 17.60 -0.75 -10.56
CA PHE A 248 17.50 -2.17 -10.20
C PHE A 248 18.67 -2.61 -9.28
N GLU A 249 19.91 -2.31 -9.64
CA GLU A 249 21.08 -2.63 -8.82
C GLU A 249 21.00 -1.96 -7.44
N LYS A 250 20.62 -0.68 -7.42
CA LYS A 250 20.55 0.11 -6.20
C LYS A 250 19.41 -0.33 -5.27
N PHE A 251 18.19 -0.41 -5.77
CA PHE A 251 16.99 -0.56 -4.94
C PHE A 251 16.54 -2.01 -4.79
N TRP A 252 16.75 -2.86 -5.81
CA TRP A 252 16.38 -4.26 -5.76
C TRP A 252 17.50 -5.14 -5.23
N LYS A 253 18.66 -5.11 -5.88
CA LYS A 253 19.76 -6.03 -5.55
C LYS A 253 20.49 -5.65 -4.26
N ASN A 254 20.82 -4.37 -4.07
CA ASN A 254 21.58 -3.86 -2.94
C ASN A 254 20.73 -3.13 -1.89
N GLY A 255 19.46 -2.90 -2.19
CA GLY A 255 18.48 -2.26 -1.32
C GLY A 255 17.63 -3.25 -0.53
N THR A 256 16.48 -2.76 -0.08
CA THR A 256 15.46 -3.57 0.61
C THR A 256 14.16 -3.50 -0.18
N PRO A 257 13.98 -4.36 -1.21
CA PRO A 257 12.72 -4.45 -1.93
C PRO A 257 11.64 -5.03 -1.02
N THR A 258 10.61 -4.21 -0.77
CA THR A 258 9.47 -4.50 0.10
C THR A 258 8.17 -4.37 -0.70
N GLN A 259 7.33 -5.38 -0.68
CA GLN A 259 6.04 -5.39 -1.37
C GLN A 259 4.92 -5.30 -0.33
N TYR A 260 4.04 -4.32 -0.49
CA TYR A 260 2.83 -4.18 0.32
C TYR A 260 1.64 -4.68 -0.48
N CYS A 261 0.81 -5.58 0.06
CA CYS A 261 -0.30 -6.16 -0.69
C CYS A 261 -1.44 -6.67 0.21
N GLY A 262 -2.62 -6.81 -0.38
CA GLY A 262 -3.76 -7.45 0.25
C GLY A 262 -3.59 -8.97 0.38
N LYS A 263 -4.32 -9.58 1.31
CA LYS A 263 -4.24 -11.02 1.62
C LYS A 263 -4.57 -11.95 0.44
N ASP A 264 -5.35 -11.47 -0.52
CA ASP A 264 -5.68 -12.19 -1.76
C ASP A 264 -4.47 -12.34 -2.70
N ASN A 265 -3.44 -11.51 -2.53
CA ASN A 265 -2.20 -11.56 -3.31
C ASN A 265 -1.07 -12.33 -2.62
N LEU A 266 -1.32 -12.96 -1.46
CA LEU A 266 -0.30 -13.71 -0.73
C LEU A 266 0.41 -14.75 -1.59
N ARG A 267 -0.34 -15.61 -2.31
CA ARG A 267 0.20 -16.66 -3.17
C ARG A 267 1.02 -16.08 -4.33
N GLN A 268 0.51 -15.04 -4.97
CA GLN A 268 1.16 -14.40 -6.12
C GLN A 268 2.50 -13.77 -5.73
N GLN A 269 2.52 -13.03 -4.62
CA GLN A 269 3.71 -12.31 -4.19
C GLN A 269 4.75 -13.22 -3.54
N SER A 270 4.30 -14.12 -2.65
CA SER A 270 5.22 -14.88 -1.81
C SER A 270 5.71 -16.17 -2.44
N ALA A 271 4.97 -16.75 -3.40
CA ALA A 271 5.35 -17.99 -4.05
C ALA A 271 5.58 -17.83 -5.56
N ILE A 272 4.57 -17.39 -6.34
CA ILE A 272 4.67 -17.33 -7.81
C ILE A 272 5.78 -16.37 -8.23
N TRP A 273 5.75 -15.13 -7.73
CA TRP A 273 6.77 -14.13 -8.07
C TRP A 273 8.18 -14.57 -7.66
N GLN A 274 8.33 -15.16 -6.47
CA GLN A 274 9.62 -15.65 -6.02
C GLN A 274 10.14 -16.80 -6.91
N ALA A 275 9.25 -17.71 -7.34
CA ALA A 275 9.62 -18.77 -8.26
C ALA A 275 10.02 -18.23 -9.66
N MET A 276 9.34 -17.19 -10.16
CA MET A 276 9.72 -16.51 -11.41
C MET A 276 11.11 -15.87 -11.30
N LEU A 277 11.41 -15.20 -10.20
CA LEU A 277 12.73 -14.63 -9.94
C LEU A 277 13.81 -15.73 -9.84
N MET A 278 13.53 -16.84 -9.16
CA MET A 278 14.45 -17.99 -9.07
C MET A 278 14.67 -18.62 -10.48
N ALA A 279 13.61 -18.77 -11.26
CA ALA A 279 13.69 -19.27 -12.63
C ALA A 279 14.58 -18.39 -13.52
N ALA A 280 14.52 -17.09 -13.31
CA ALA A 280 15.34 -16.10 -14.02
C ALA A 280 16.73 -15.89 -13.38
N LYS A 281 17.05 -16.55 -12.27
CA LYS A 281 18.28 -16.36 -11.47
C LYS A 281 18.46 -14.91 -10.99
N LEU A 282 17.36 -14.23 -10.71
CA LEU A 282 17.34 -12.87 -10.15
C LEU A 282 17.20 -12.93 -8.61
N PRO A 283 17.68 -11.90 -7.89
CA PRO A 283 17.47 -11.81 -6.44
C PRO A 283 15.98 -11.75 -6.09
N GLN A 284 15.59 -12.42 -5.01
CA GLN A 284 14.21 -12.43 -4.49
C GLN A 284 13.86 -11.12 -3.79
N THR A 285 12.57 -10.85 -3.63
CA THR A 285 12.03 -9.81 -2.75
C THR A 285 12.54 -10.03 -1.33
N LYS A 286 12.86 -8.96 -0.60
CA LYS A 286 13.34 -9.06 0.78
C LYS A 286 12.20 -9.22 1.78
N GLN A 287 11.07 -8.54 1.56
CA GLN A 287 9.98 -8.54 2.52
C GLN A 287 8.62 -8.32 1.81
N ILE A 288 7.61 -9.01 2.29
CA ILE A 288 6.23 -8.90 1.81
C ILE A 288 5.32 -8.64 3.00
N ILE A 289 4.54 -7.55 2.92
CA ILE A 289 3.64 -7.12 3.98
C ILE A 289 2.21 -7.37 3.53
N ILE A 290 1.50 -8.19 4.29
CA ILE A 290 0.12 -8.58 3.96
C ILE A 290 -0.85 -7.87 4.87
N ASN A 291 -1.74 -7.05 4.30
CA ASN A 291 -2.84 -6.44 5.04
C ASN A 291 -4.16 -7.21 4.87
N GLY A 292 -5.02 -7.10 5.90
CA GLY A 292 -6.40 -7.55 5.83
C GLY A 292 -7.27 -6.66 4.94
N PHE A 293 -8.51 -7.05 4.76
CA PHE A 293 -9.51 -6.30 4.01
C PHE A 293 -10.30 -5.33 4.88
N ILE A 294 -10.87 -4.31 4.25
CA ILE A 294 -11.93 -3.50 4.84
C ILE A 294 -13.27 -4.04 4.34
N ASN A 295 -14.14 -4.37 5.28
CA ASN A 295 -15.56 -4.57 5.05
C ASN A 295 -16.32 -3.27 5.36
N ILE A 296 -17.56 -3.14 4.90
CA ILE A 296 -18.46 -2.03 5.23
C ILE A 296 -19.68 -2.62 5.86
N ASP A 297 -19.95 -2.24 7.12
CA ASP A 297 -21.10 -2.72 7.92
C ASP A 297 -21.19 -4.27 7.89
N GLY A 298 -20.03 -4.94 8.11
CA GLY A 298 -19.89 -6.39 8.15
C GLY A 298 -19.92 -7.08 6.78
N GLN A 299 -20.02 -6.34 5.67
CA GLN A 299 -20.14 -6.89 4.33
C GLN A 299 -18.93 -6.54 3.46
N LYS A 300 -18.57 -7.47 2.56
CA LYS A 300 -17.54 -7.19 1.55
C LYS A 300 -17.95 -6.01 0.66
N ILE A 301 -16.99 -5.13 0.34
CA ILE A 301 -17.23 -4.02 -0.59
C ILE A 301 -17.51 -4.58 -1.99
N SER A 302 -18.66 -4.25 -2.54
CA SER A 302 -19.10 -4.72 -3.86
C SER A 302 -20.04 -3.75 -4.53
N LYS A 303 -19.87 -3.53 -5.84
CA LYS A 303 -20.82 -2.74 -6.64
C LYS A 303 -22.23 -3.33 -6.65
N SER A 304 -22.35 -4.66 -6.64
CA SER A 304 -23.65 -5.35 -6.64
C SER A 304 -24.42 -5.15 -5.32
N LEU A 305 -23.72 -4.88 -4.21
CA LEU A 305 -24.32 -4.56 -2.91
C LEU A 305 -24.58 -3.06 -2.73
N GLY A 306 -24.09 -2.22 -3.63
CA GLY A 306 -24.27 -0.77 -3.55
C GLY A 306 -23.52 -0.10 -2.39
N ASN A 307 -22.61 -0.82 -1.73
CA ASN A 307 -21.87 -0.34 -0.55
C ASN A 307 -20.49 0.21 -0.88
N VAL A 308 -20.24 0.63 -2.11
CA VAL A 308 -18.94 1.21 -2.52
C VAL A 308 -18.83 2.65 -2.03
N ILE A 309 -17.79 2.94 -1.25
CA ILE A 309 -17.42 4.28 -0.80
C ILE A 309 -16.11 4.67 -1.48
N LEU A 310 -16.08 5.84 -2.12
CA LEU A 310 -14.87 6.36 -2.75
C LEU A 310 -14.07 7.21 -1.74
N PRO A 311 -12.74 7.13 -1.76
CA PRO A 311 -11.89 7.99 -0.91
C PRO A 311 -12.18 9.48 -1.06
N SER A 312 -12.47 9.93 -2.30
CA SER A 312 -12.80 11.32 -2.61
C SER A 312 -14.02 11.85 -1.86
N ASP A 313 -15.02 10.98 -1.62
CA ASP A 313 -16.26 11.39 -0.95
C ASP A 313 -15.97 11.70 0.53
N ILE A 314 -15.17 10.85 1.20
CA ILE A 314 -14.76 11.10 2.58
C ILE A 314 -13.84 12.33 2.67
N VAL A 315 -12.88 12.45 1.77
CA VAL A 315 -11.92 13.57 1.79
C VAL A 315 -12.61 14.91 1.58
N LYS A 316 -13.64 14.97 0.73
CA LYS A 316 -14.44 16.18 0.49
C LYS A 316 -15.11 16.69 1.77
N ASP A 317 -15.66 15.78 2.57
CA ASP A 317 -16.43 16.13 3.76
C ASP A 317 -15.56 16.35 5.00
N TYR A 318 -14.41 15.66 5.08
CA TYR A 318 -13.55 15.69 6.27
C TYR A 318 -12.15 16.25 5.99
N SER A 319 -11.27 15.53 5.39
CA SER A 319 -9.97 15.90 4.83
C SER A 319 -9.17 14.63 4.48
N THR A 320 -8.09 14.79 3.72
CA THR A 320 -7.12 13.72 3.44
C THR A 320 -6.54 13.13 4.71
N ASP A 321 -6.05 13.97 5.62
CA ASP A 321 -5.42 13.51 6.87
C ASP A 321 -6.43 12.84 7.82
N ALA A 322 -7.71 13.19 7.77
CA ALA A 322 -8.74 12.47 8.54
C ALA A 322 -8.92 11.03 8.05
N LEU A 323 -8.95 10.81 6.73
CA LEU A 323 -9.02 9.46 6.16
C LEU A 323 -7.74 8.67 6.42
N ARG A 324 -6.55 9.31 6.28
CA ARG A 324 -5.26 8.70 6.61
C ARG A 324 -5.20 8.30 8.09
N TYR A 325 -5.64 9.16 9.01
CA TYR A 325 -5.74 8.84 10.43
C TYR A 325 -6.53 7.55 10.66
N TYR A 326 -7.72 7.44 10.08
CA TYR A 326 -8.57 6.27 10.25
C TYR A 326 -7.90 4.99 9.76
N TYR A 327 -7.31 5.02 8.56
CA TYR A 327 -6.60 3.87 7.99
C TYR A 327 -5.40 3.42 8.80
N LEU A 328 -4.67 4.37 9.35
CA LEU A 328 -3.37 4.10 9.97
C LEU A 328 -3.48 3.80 11.48
N ARG A 329 -4.59 4.19 12.12
CA ARG A 329 -4.81 3.96 13.53
C ARG A 329 -5.98 3.04 13.85
N GLU A 330 -7.14 3.25 13.23
CA GLU A 330 -8.39 2.57 13.60
C GLU A 330 -8.58 1.22 12.88
N VAL A 331 -7.93 1.05 11.72
CA VAL A 331 -7.96 -0.19 10.93
C VAL A 331 -6.82 -1.10 11.35
N ASN A 332 -7.11 -2.37 11.71
CA ASN A 332 -6.08 -3.34 12.06
C ASN A 332 -5.07 -3.52 10.92
N ASN A 333 -3.77 -3.61 11.25
CA ASN A 333 -2.72 -3.67 10.23
C ASN A 333 -2.79 -4.92 9.36
N PHE A 334 -3.16 -6.07 9.94
CA PHE A 334 -2.95 -7.39 9.32
C PHE A 334 -4.24 -8.20 9.18
N GLU A 335 -5.24 -7.91 10.02
CA GLU A 335 -6.52 -8.60 10.02
C GLU A 335 -7.61 -7.76 9.35
N ASP A 336 -8.71 -8.42 8.98
CA ASP A 336 -9.85 -7.73 8.41
C ASP A 336 -10.47 -6.77 9.43
N SER A 337 -10.94 -5.65 8.94
CA SER A 337 -11.59 -4.62 9.77
C SER A 337 -12.90 -4.19 9.14
N ASP A 338 -13.80 -3.71 9.97
CA ASP A 338 -15.06 -3.15 9.53
C ASP A 338 -15.03 -1.62 9.57
N PHE A 339 -15.49 -1.01 8.48
CA PHE A 339 -15.64 0.42 8.34
C PHE A 339 -17.12 0.79 8.44
N SER A 340 -17.44 1.81 9.24
CA SER A 340 -18.73 2.49 9.16
C SER A 340 -18.53 4.00 9.25
N MET A 341 -19.38 4.76 8.58
CA MET A 341 -19.34 6.24 8.65
C MET A 341 -19.64 6.75 10.06
N VAL A 342 -20.42 6.03 10.85
CA VAL A 342 -20.70 6.37 12.25
C VAL A 342 -19.40 6.31 13.05
N LYS A 343 -18.69 5.18 13.04
CA LYS A 343 -17.42 5.02 13.75
C LYS A 343 -16.36 6.00 13.24
N PHE A 344 -16.32 6.23 11.93
CA PHE A 344 -15.39 7.21 11.35
C PHE A 344 -15.64 8.62 11.93
N LYS A 345 -16.87 9.08 11.95
CA LYS A 345 -17.24 10.39 12.52
C LYS A 345 -16.96 10.49 14.02
N GLU A 346 -17.27 9.43 14.77
CA GLU A 346 -17.00 9.38 16.22
C GLU A 346 -15.52 9.52 16.51
N THR A 347 -14.68 8.70 15.86
CA THR A 347 -13.21 8.74 16.07
C THR A 347 -12.59 10.04 15.56
N TYR A 348 -13.07 10.59 14.45
CA TYR A 348 -12.68 11.91 13.94
C TYR A 348 -12.96 13.00 14.98
N ASN A 349 -14.18 13.07 15.51
CA ASN A 349 -14.53 14.08 16.50
C ASN A 349 -13.74 13.93 17.80
N ALA A 350 -13.60 12.70 18.31
CA ALA A 350 -12.91 12.45 19.56
C ALA A 350 -11.39 12.72 19.45
N ASN A 351 -10.74 12.18 18.45
CA ASN A 351 -9.27 12.13 18.39
C ASN A 351 -8.66 13.27 17.58
N LEU A 352 -9.32 13.74 16.53
CA LEU A 352 -8.81 14.81 15.68
C LEU A 352 -9.37 16.17 16.09
N ALA A 353 -10.68 16.39 16.10
CA ALA A 353 -11.25 17.70 16.39
C ALA A 353 -11.07 18.07 17.86
N ASN A 354 -11.55 17.25 18.79
CA ASN A 354 -11.46 17.49 20.23
C ASN A 354 -10.09 17.10 20.82
N GLY A 355 -9.36 16.17 20.21
CA GLY A 355 -8.01 15.77 20.62
C GLY A 355 -6.94 16.70 20.07
N LEU A 356 -6.24 16.25 19.01
CA LEU A 356 -5.07 16.94 18.44
C LEU A 356 -5.35 18.38 18.02
N GLY A 357 -6.49 18.66 17.40
CA GLY A 357 -6.87 19.99 16.93
C GLY A 357 -7.07 20.99 18.07
N ASN A 358 -7.86 20.60 19.08
CA ASN A 358 -8.10 21.43 20.25
C ASN A 358 -6.83 21.64 21.08
N LEU A 359 -6.05 20.57 21.32
CA LEU A 359 -4.78 20.66 22.05
C LEU A 359 -3.81 21.63 21.36
N THR A 360 -3.64 21.51 20.04
CA THR A 360 -2.79 22.42 19.26
C THR A 360 -3.24 23.87 19.41
N SER A 361 -4.54 24.14 19.29
CA SER A 361 -5.10 25.48 19.42
C SER A 361 -4.87 26.06 20.84
N ARG A 362 -5.05 25.24 21.88
CA ARG A 362 -4.84 25.63 23.28
C ARG A 362 -3.38 25.97 23.58
N ILE A 363 -2.44 25.09 23.16
CA ILE A 363 -1.00 25.32 23.34
C ILE A 363 -0.56 26.60 22.61
N MET A 364 -0.93 26.70 21.33
CA MET A 364 -0.52 27.84 20.52
C MET A 364 -1.16 29.17 20.99
N LYS A 365 -2.39 29.12 21.52
CA LYS A 365 -3.01 30.31 22.12
C LYS A 365 -2.26 30.80 23.37
N MET A 366 -1.84 29.88 24.23
CA MET A 366 -1.00 30.20 25.38
C MET A 366 0.36 30.75 24.94
N ALA A 367 0.98 30.16 23.91
CA ALA A 367 2.26 30.61 23.37
C ALA A 367 2.16 32.00 22.74
N GLU A 368 1.20 32.25 21.86
CA GLU A 368 0.95 33.53 21.21
C GLU A 368 0.72 34.67 22.20
N THR A 369 0.08 34.38 23.34
CA THR A 369 -0.28 35.35 24.34
C THR A 369 0.87 35.68 25.33
N ASN A 370 1.69 34.65 25.67
CA ASN A 370 2.61 34.74 26.82
C ASN A 370 4.09 34.62 26.47
N LEU A 371 4.44 34.19 25.23
CA LEU A 371 5.83 34.11 24.81
C LEU A 371 6.24 35.32 23.96
N PRO A 372 7.53 35.75 24.02
CA PRO A 372 8.04 36.87 23.23
C PRO A 372 7.82 36.67 21.74
N LYS A 373 7.36 37.71 21.04
CA LYS A 373 7.07 37.66 19.59
C LYS A 373 8.32 37.81 18.71
N ASP A 374 9.36 38.42 19.26
CA ASP A 374 10.57 38.86 18.56
C ASP A 374 11.69 37.81 18.57
N ARG A 375 11.47 36.63 19.14
CA ARG A 375 12.40 35.52 19.13
C ARG A 375 11.75 34.35 18.42
N PRO A 376 12.19 34.03 17.17
CA PRO A 376 11.83 32.72 16.55
C PRO A 376 12.16 31.62 17.56
N LEU A 377 11.33 30.60 17.61
CA LEU A 377 11.57 29.45 18.48
C LEU A 377 12.72 28.59 17.87
N GLU A 378 13.94 29.22 17.76
CA GLU A 378 15.14 28.68 17.09
C GLU A 378 15.69 27.40 17.75
N PHE A 379 15.22 27.09 18.96
CA PHE A 379 15.58 25.86 19.66
C PHE A 379 14.86 24.61 19.13
N LEU A 380 13.89 24.79 18.22
CA LEU A 380 13.12 23.69 17.66
C LEU A 380 13.85 23.09 16.44
N LYS A 381 14.44 21.95 16.65
CA LYS A 381 15.07 21.13 15.62
C LYS A 381 14.44 19.73 15.63
N ASP A 382 14.37 19.11 14.45
CA ASP A 382 13.98 17.72 14.37
C ASP A 382 14.97 16.88 15.19
N GLY A 383 14.41 16.11 16.13
CA GLY A 383 15.15 15.20 17.00
C GLY A 383 15.20 13.79 16.42
N PRO A 384 15.94 12.89 17.09
CA PRO A 384 15.87 11.45 16.76
C PRO A 384 14.45 10.95 17.01
N LEU A 385 14.01 10.00 16.18
CA LEU A 385 12.72 9.35 16.40
C LEU A 385 12.79 8.42 17.62
N PRO A 386 11.77 8.39 18.48
CA PRO A 386 11.70 7.49 19.63
C PRO A 386 11.83 6.01 19.24
N GLU A 387 12.43 5.22 20.11
CA GLU A 387 12.66 3.79 19.87
C GLU A 387 11.33 3.03 19.71
N GLU A 388 10.32 3.35 20.52
CA GLU A 388 8.99 2.76 20.45
C GLU A 388 8.34 2.99 19.09
N LEU A 389 8.47 4.20 18.55
CA LEU A 389 7.95 4.54 17.24
C LEU A 389 8.69 3.78 16.12
N THR A 390 10.02 3.78 16.18
CA THR A 390 10.87 3.14 15.16
C THR A 390 10.78 1.62 15.20
N SER A 391 10.64 1.02 16.40
CA SER A 391 10.44 -0.42 16.58
C SER A 391 9.10 -0.88 16.00
N ALA A 392 8.01 -0.16 16.29
CA ALA A 392 6.69 -0.46 15.73
C ALA A 392 6.70 -0.37 14.20
N LEU A 393 7.26 0.70 13.64
CA LEU A 393 7.35 0.88 12.19
C LEU A 393 8.32 -0.10 11.52
N GLY A 394 9.35 -0.55 12.22
CA GLY A 394 10.24 -1.61 11.77
C GLY A 394 9.54 -2.96 11.60
N LYS A 395 8.46 -3.18 12.34
CA LYS A 395 7.59 -4.37 12.26
C LYS A 395 6.32 -4.14 11.44
N PHE A 396 6.17 -2.98 10.82
CA PHE A 396 4.97 -2.56 10.09
C PHE A 396 3.69 -2.49 10.95
N GLU A 397 3.83 -2.35 12.25
CA GLU A 397 2.75 -2.18 13.22
C GLU A 397 2.35 -0.69 13.31
N ILE A 398 1.79 -0.16 12.22
CA ILE A 398 1.53 1.28 12.05
C ILE A 398 0.56 1.80 13.12
N ASN A 399 -0.46 1.03 13.49
CA ASN A 399 -1.41 1.42 14.54
C ASN A 399 -0.72 1.60 15.90
N LYS A 400 0.24 0.72 16.27
CA LYS A 400 1.03 0.90 17.50
C LYS A 400 1.88 2.17 17.48
N ALA A 401 2.45 2.48 16.32
CA ALA A 401 3.17 3.75 16.13
C ALA A 401 2.25 4.96 16.33
N MET A 402 1.04 4.91 15.79
CA MET A 402 0.03 5.95 15.98
C MET A 402 -0.44 6.04 17.43
N ASP A 403 -0.67 4.91 18.10
CA ASP A 403 -1.04 4.89 19.53
C ASP A 403 0.03 5.51 20.43
N PHE A 404 1.32 5.26 20.13
CA PHE A 404 2.41 5.95 20.81
C PHE A 404 2.29 7.47 20.68
N ILE A 405 2.03 7.97 19.46
CA ILE A 405 1.87 9.43 19.22
C ILE A 405 0.66 9.97 20.00
N TRP A 406 -0.46 9.25 19.99
CA TRP A 406 -1.67 9.66 20.74
C TRP A 406 -1.45 9.64 22.25
N ALA A 407 -0.62 8.73 22.78
CA ALA A 407 -0.21 8.76 24.17
C ALA A 407 0.62 10.01 24.51
N GLN A 408 1.50 10.51 23.61
CA GLN A 408 2.20 11.78 23.82
C GLN A 408 1.22 12.98 23.80
N ILE A 409 0.22 12.99 22.90
CA ILE A 409 -0.84 14.00 22.84
C ILE A 409 -1.61 14.05 24.17
N SER A 410 -1.99 12.89 24.72
CA SER A 410 -2.67 12.80 26.03
C SER A 410 -1.83 13.35 27.17
N LYS A 411 -0.52 13.06 27.20
CA LYS A 411 0.40 13.60 28.23
C LYS A 411 0.47 15.12 28.20
N LEU A 412 0.43 15.74 27.01
CA LEU A 412 0.42 17.21 26.93
C LEU A 412 -0.88 17.78 27.51
N ASP A 413 -2.03 17.16 27.22
CA ASP A 413 -3.31 17.62 27.79
C ASP A 413 -3.35 17.46 29.31
N GLU A 414 -2.87 16.33 29.84
CA GLU A 414 -2.71 16.09 31.28
C GLU A 414 -1.79 17.13 31.92
N THR A 415 -0.67 17.49 31.28
CA THR A 415 0.25 18.51 31.75
C THR A 415 -0.44 19.88 31.84
N ILE A 416 -1.23 20.26 30.84
CA ILE A 416 -1.99 21.52 30.86
C ILE A 416 -3.01 21.51 31.97
N GLN A 417 -3.69 20.42 32.25
CA GLN A 417 -4.69 20.31 33.31
C GLN A 417 -4.06 20.35 34.68
N LYS A 418 -2.93 19.68 34.89
CA LYS A 418 -2.23 19.60 36.18
C LYS A 418 -1.51 20.89 36.55
N GLU A 419 -0.74 21.44 35.61
CA GLU A 419 0.13 22.60 35.88
C GLU A 419 -0.59 23.94 35.68
N GLU A 420 -1.77 23.95 35.05
CA GLU A 420 -2.58 25.13 34.75
C GLU A 420 -1.76 26.35 34.25
N PRO A 421 -0.88 26.21 33.24
CA PRO A 421 0.07 27.24 32.83
C PRO A 421 -0.62 28.58 32.49
N PHE A 422 -1.87 28.55 32.02
CA PHE A 422 -2.69 29.74 31.75
C PHE A 422 -3.07 30.55 33.00
N LYS A 423 -3.06 29.93 34.20
CA LYS A 423 -3.19 30.60 35.47
C LYS A 423 -1.81 30.99 36.03
N LEU A 424 -0.84 30.08 35.90
CA LEU A 424 0.49 30.23 36.46
C LEU A 424 1.25 31.44 35.90
N VAL A 425 1.08 31.76 34.59
CA VAL A 425 1.68 32.96 33.97
C VAL A 425 1.28 34.29 34.65
N LYS A 426 0.18 34.31 35.44
CA LYS A 426 -0.28 35.49 36.18
C LYS A 426 0.35 35.60 37.58
N SER A 427 0.62 34.48 38.24
CA SER A 427 1.18 34.39 39.58
C SER A 427 2.69 34.20 39.61
N ASP A 428 3.24 33.40 38.66
CA ASP A 428 4.67 33.18 38.45
C ASP A 428 4.95 33.14 36.92
N PRO A 429 5.16 34.34 36.31
CA PRO A 429 5.36 34.44 34.86
C PRO A 429 6.54 33.60 34.34
N ALA A 430 7.64 33.52 35.08
CA ALA A 430 8.84 32.79 34.66
C ALA A 430 8.57 31.30 34.57
N LYS A 431 7.95 30.71 35.59
CA LYS A 431 7.58 29.30 35.63
C LYS A 431 6.51 28.96 34.57
N GLY A 432 5.47 29.84 34.48
CA GLY A 432 4.40 29.64 33.50
C GLY A 432 4.88 29.69 32.07
N GLN A 433 5.75 30.65 31.71
CA GLN A 433 6.37 30.74 30.38
C GLN A 433 7.27 29.55 30.09
N LYS A 434 8.00 29.03 31.08
CA LYS A 434 8.83 27.83 30.90
C LYS A 434 7.96 26.64 30.50
N ILE A 435 6.89 26.37 31.24
CA ILE A 435 5.98 25.26 30.94
C ILE A 435 5.37 25.39 29.52
N ILE A 436 4.95 26.62 29.14
CA ILE A 436 4.42 26.86 27.80
C ILE A 436 5.47 26.60 26.73
N LYS A 437 6.73 26.96 26.93
CA LYS A 437 7.83 26.64 26.01
C LYS A 437 8.03 25.13 25.87
N ASP A 438 8.01 24.42 26.99
CA ASP A 438 8.17 22.97 27.02
C ASP A 438 7.00 22.28 26.25
N LEU A 439 5.75 22.73 26.46
CA LEU A 439 4.58 22.25 25.71
C LEU A 439 4.69 22.49 24.21
N VAL A 440 5.22 23.66 23.79
CA VAL A 440 5.43 23.98 22.37
C VAL A 440 6.54 23.08 21.78
N ALA A 441 7.61 22.81 22.54
CA ALA A 441 8.68 21.93 22.10
C ALA A 441 8.18 20.48 21.88
N GLU A 442 7.41 19.96 22.83
CA GLU A 442 6.82 18.62 22.71
C GLU A 442 5.78 18.56 21.57
N LEU A 443 4.96 19.61 21.36
CA LEU A 443 4.05 19.70 20.24
C LEU A 443 4.80 19.69 18.88
N TYR A 444 5.99 20.30 18.81
CA TYR A 444 6.84 20.26 17.64
C TYR A 444 7.34 18.83 17.34
N HIS A 445 7.78 18.11 18.38
CA HIS A 445 8.19 16.70 18.22
C HIS A 445 7.01 15.81 17.80
N ILE A 446 5.82 16.02 18.37
CA ILE A 446 4.61 15.33 17.92
C ILE A 446 4.34 15.62 16.43
N ALA A 447 4.47 16.87 15.99
CA ALA A 447 4.33 17.22 14.58
C ALA A 447 5.37 16.51 13.69
N GLN A 448 6.63 16.37 14.14
CA GLN A 448 7.65 15.58 13.46
C GLN A 448 7.24 14.10 13.36
N TYR A 449 6.75 13.51 14.45
CA TYR A 449 6.31 12.11 14.45
C TYR A 449 5.09 11.86 13.55
N LEU A 450 4.23 12.88 13.39
CA LEU A 450 3.05 12.82 12.52
C LEU A 450 3.36 12.94 11.02
N GLU A 451 4.53 13.43 10.62
CA GLU A 451 4.87 13.65 9.19
C GLU A 451 4.62 12.42 8.28
N PRO A 452 4.96 11.19 8.67
CA PRO A 452 4.68 10.03 7.85
C PRO A 452 3.18 9.73 7.69
N PHE A 453 2.38 10.08 8.67
CA PHE A 453 0.99 9.65 8.79
C PHE A 453 0.00 10.73 8.36
N LEU A 454 0.15 11.95 8.89
CA LEU A 454 -0.72 13.11 8.69
C LEU A 454 0.11 14.32 8.21
N PRO A 455 0.64 14.26 6.96
CA PRO A 455 1.64 15.21 6.50
C PRO A 455 1.15 16.65 6.44
N GLU A 456 -0.12 16.89 6.08
CA GLU A 456 -0.67 18.25 6.03
C GLU A 456 -0.87 18.84 7.43
N THR A 457 -1.34 18.03 8.35
CA THR A 457 -1.54 18.42 9.76
C THR A 457 -0.21 18.73 10.42
N ALA A 458 0.79 17.85 10.23
CA ALA A 458 2.15 18.07 10.72
C ALA A 458 2.74 19.39 10.22
N ALA A 459 2.61 19.66 8.92
CA ALA A 459 3.08 20.90 8.31
C ALA A 459 2.36 22.14 8.91
N LYS A 460 1.03 22.10 9.07
CA LYS A 460 0.25 23.19 9.67
C LYS A 460 0.66 23.46 11.11
N ILE A 461 0.90 22.43 11.92
CA ILE A 461 1.39 22.57 13.30
C ILE A 461 2.78 23.22 13.31
N LYS A 462 3.73 22.72 12.51
CA LYS A 462 5.09 23.31 12.41
C LYS A 462 5.07 24.78 11.96
N VAL A 463 4.21 25.13 11.01
CA VAL A 463 4.02 26.53 10.57
C VAL A 463 3.48 27.41 11.69
N ALA A 464 2.46 26.96 12.43
CA ALA A 464 1.87 27.70 13.54
C ALA A 464 2.90 27.94 14.66
N ILE A 465 3.72 26.93 14.98
CA ILE A 465 4.79 27.03 15.99
C ILE A 465 5.85 28.03 15.53
N LYS A 466 6.35 27.94 14.30
CA LYS A 466 7.36 28.88 13.76
C LYS A 466 6.88 30.33 13.78
N ALA A 467 5.60 30.56 13.49
CA ALA A 467 4.99 31.86 13.49
C ALA A 467 4.62 32.36 14.92
N ASN A 468 4.74 31.52 15.94
CA ASN A 468 4.18 31.72 17.28
C ASN A 468 2.74 32.26 17.22
N LYS A 469 1.90 31.62 16.42
CA LYS A 469 0.53 32.03 16.13
C LYS A 469 -0.45 30.87 16.23
N THR A 470 -1.60 31.15 16.84
CA THR A 470 -2.70 30.18 16.88
C THR A 470 -3.16 29.86 15.46
N PRO A 471 -3.15 28.58 15.04
CA PRO A 471 -3.64 28.23 13.72
C PRO A 471 -5.17 28.34 13.62
N THR A 472 -5.69 28.45 12.40
CA THR A 472 -7.10 28.09 12.16
C THR A 472 -7.35 26.66 12.62
N PRO A 473 -8.58 26.31 13.07
CA PRO A 473 -8.86 24.95 13.51
C PRO A 473 -8.39 23.91 12.51
N LEU A 474 -7.52 22.98 12.95
CA LEU A 474 -6.97 21.91 12.09
C LEU A 474 -8.08 20.97 11.62
N PHE A 475 -9.04 20.72 12.48
CA PHE A 475 -10.19 19.85 12.24
C PHE A 475 -11.44 20.49 12.84
N LEU A 476 -12.46 20.70 12.01
CA LEU A 476 -13.75 21.20 12.46
C LEU A 476 -14.61 20.04 12.95
N ARG A 477 -15.23 20.19 14.12
CA ARG A 477 -16.16 19.19 14.63
C ARG A 477 -17.32 18.99 13.65
N LYS A 478 -17.74 17.75 13.49
CA LYS A 478 -18.85 17.33 12.64
C LYS A 478 -20.03 16.92 13.51
N ASP A 479 -21.21 17.48 13.21
CA ASP A 479 -22.46 17.19 13.93
C ASP A 479 -23.10 15.85 13.52
#